data_a254eda12f1419deee313580740108ee
#
_entry.id   a254eda12f1419deee313580740108ee
#
_cell.length_a   1.000
_cell.length_b   1.000
_cell.length_c   1.000
_cell.angle_alpha   90.00
_cell.angle_beta   90.00
_cell.angle_gamma   90.00
#
_symmetry.space_group_name_H-M   'P 1'
#
loop_
_entity.id
_entity.type
_entity.pdbx_description
1 polymer ?
#
loop_
_entity_poly.entity_id
_entity_poly.type
_entity_poly.pdbx_seq_one_letter_code
_entity_poly.pdbx_strand_id
1 'polypeptide(L)'
;MASRGRFGDSQPNGDGASSDGGPDLSDRQARIAVEAALTREYRFQQKLSQALTADVPEQGIAEVLQEHLGLDVAVEDPFGHVLARGGAGAEATYPRLTRAQRDRLVDAARRMSGPVRVRDQLASVAASRGTLLGLIVVLDPQGTLEPDGKTPELDARPGGPIAGALHAIGLATGALTLHLLHRRHLARTELRLRHDLVETVLLECDQDGLEAEVDRRVGRASALSHDLTGPHRVLAVRPRHGHWPDGEAVGDLVEQAARSLDMPYLGTLRGQTAILVCGTPRAWQTESGSATAPWSGRPTMGPGAGATRTSEPCSGSAWQAVHDAFTHVLQDVPAVGVGSFVDRPEHLPRSYREAMQALTVRTRQADPRGLITFEDLGLYRLLATPEGRREAGAFVEDWIGSLLAYDSERQADLVHTLGVYLDQGGNYDATAAALHIHRSTLRYRLQRVRELSGHDLAHTDTRLNLHVAVRAAVVADPAVLPASG
;
A
#
# COMPACT_ATOMS: atom_id res chain seq x y z
N MET A 1 -0.11 -60.23 -79.25
CA MET A 1 -1.39 -60.67 -79.83
C MET A 1 -2.21 -59.43 -79.83
N ALA A 2 -2.34 -58.67 -80.92
CA ALA A 2 -3.38 -58.79 -81.99
C ALA A 2 -4.78 -58.50 -81.37
N SER A 3 -5.54 -57.47 -81.76
CA SER A 3 -5.94 -57.02 -83.11
C SER A 3 -6.80 -55.77 -82.93
N ARG A 4 -6.65 -54.65 -83.61
CA ARG A 4 -7.23 -54.17 -84.84
C ARG A 4 -8.75 -54.14 -84.91
N GLY A 5 -9.26 -52.97 -85.27
CA GLY A 5 -10.50 -52.67 -85.97
C GLY A 5 -11.02 -51.25 -85.69
N ARG A 6 -10.73 -50.33 -86.45
CA ARG A 6 -11.19 -49.70 -87.71
C ARG A 6 -12.48 -48.84 -87.52
N PHE A 7 -12.35 -47.55 -87.83
CA PHE A 7 -13.04 -46.63 -88.70
C PHE A 7 -14.55 -46.32 -88.49
N GLY A 8 -14.78 -45.01 -88.43
CA GLY A 8 -16.05 -44.35 -88.71
C GLY A 8 -15.97 -42.84 -88.63
N ASP A 9 -15.66 -42.24 -89.80
CA ASP A 9 -15.79 -40.80 -90.05
C ASP A 9 -17.26 -40.33 -89.88
N SER A 10 -17.37 -39.13 -89.26
CA SER A 10 -18.42 -38.17 -89.68
C SER A 10 -18.20 -36.83 -88.93
N GLN A 11 -17.62 -35.83 -89.58
CA GLN A 11 -17.97 -34.43 -89.41
C GLN A 11 -19.27 -34.12 -90.12
N PRO A 12 -20.08 -33.02 -89.85
CA PRO A 12 -19.63 -31.70 -89.39
C PRO A 12 -20.67 -30.90 -88.54
N ASN A 13 -20.24 -29.71 -88.20
CA ASN A 13 -20.99 -28.48 -87.94
C ASN A 13 -21.69 -28.29 -86.56
N GLY A 14 -21.29 -27.21 -85.92
CA GLY A 14 -22.18 -26.46 -85.02
C GLY A 14 -21.42 -25.48 -84.16
N ASP A 15 -21.45 -24.25 -84.53
CA ASP A 15 -21.10 -23.05 -83.78
C ASP A 15 -21.33 -23.19 -82.29
N GLY A 16 -20.30 -22.99 -81.49
CA GLY A 16 -20.35 -22.85 -80.07
C GLY A 16 -19.38 -21.77 -79.63
N ALA A 17 -19.89 -20.58 -79.48
CA ALA A 17 -19.15 -19.42 -79.00
C ALA A 17 -18.40 -19.79 -77.73
N SER A 18 -17.05 -19.66 -77.73
CA SER A 18 -16.20 -19.60 -76.55
C SER A 18 -16.58 -18.35 -75.78
N SER A 19 -17.41 -18.54 -74.80
CA SER A 19 -17.53 -17.54 -73.72
C SER A 19 -16.24 -17.54 -72.92
N ASP A 20 -15.33 -16.69 -73.34
CA ASP A 20 -14.19 -16.27 -72.57
C ASP A 20 -14.72 -15.57 -71.31
N GLY A 21 -14.99 -16.36 -70.25
CA GLY A 21 -15.42 -15.90 -68.94
C GLY A 21 -14.27 -15.21 -68.26
N GLY A 22 -14.04 -13.97 -68.63
CA GLY A 22 -13.18 -13.09 -67.83
C GLY A 22 -13.64 -13.10 -66.39
N PRO A 23 -12.74 -13.05 -65.37
CA PRO A 23 -13.12 -13.08 -63.98
C PRO A 23 -14.21 -12.04 -63.74
N ASP A 24 -15.32 -12.50 -63.21
CA ASP A 24 -16.49 -11.67 -62.90
C ASP A 24 -16.05 -10.43 -62.13
N LEU A 25 -16.52 -9.23 -62.57
CA LEU A 25 -16.18 -7.95 -61.94
C LEU A 25 -16.48 -7.98 -60.43
N SER A 26 -17.46 -8.80 -60.00
CA SER A 26 -17.80 -9.04 -58.60
C SER A 26 -16.66 -9.75 -57.84
N ASP A 27 -16.01 -10.75 -58.44
CA ASP A 27 -14.89 -11.49 -57.88
C ASP A 27 -13.63 -10.58 -57.72
N ARG A 28 -13.43 -9.70 -58.68
CA ARG A 28 -12.31 -8.75 -58.64
C ARG A 28 -12.52 -7.70 -57.56
N GLN A 29 -13.74 -7.17 -57.42
CA GLN A 29 -14.12 -6.23 -56.35
C GLN A 29 -14.05 -6.89 -54.96
N ALA A 30 -14.47 -8.15 -54.81
CA ALA A 30 -14.37 -8.90 -53.58
C ALA A 30 -12.88 -9.10 -53.17
N ARG A 31 -12.01 -9.46 -54.10
CA ARG A 31 -10.55 -9.60 -53.84
C ARG A 31 -9.93 -8.27 -53.39
N ILE A 32 -10.24 -7.16 -54.05
CA ILE A 32 -9.75 -5.82 -53.66
C ILE A 32 -10.25 -5.44 -52.26
N ALA A 33 -11.49 -5.74 -51.93
CA ALA A 33 -12.05 -5.48 -50.61
C ALA A 33 -11.37 -6.30 -49.49
N VAL A 34 -11.09 -7.57 -49.75
CA VAL A 34 -10.37 -8.47 -48.82
C VAL A 34 -8.91 -7.99 -48.62
N GLU A 35 -8.22 -7.64 -49.72
CA GLU A 35 -6.85 -7.12 -49.64
C GLU A 35 -6.76 -5.80 -48.86
N ALA A 36 -7.73 -4.91 -49.08
CA ALA A 36 -7.85 -3.65 -48.33
C ALA A 36 -8.15 -3.89 -46.81
N ALA A 37 -9.00 -4.89 -46.52
CA ALA A 37 -9.28 -5.29 -45.13
C ALA A 37 -8.06 -5.85 -44.42
N LEU A 38 -7.33 -6.79 -45.08
CA LEU A 38 -6.09 -7.37 -44.55
C LEU A 38 -5.01 -6.32 -44.35
N THR A 39 -4.90 -5.34 -45.27
CA THR A 39 -3.93 -4.24 -45.14
C THR A 39 -4.27 -3.35 -43.95
N ARG A 40 -5.55 -3.06 -43.69
CA ARG A 40 -5.99 -2.30 -42.53
C ARG A 40 -5.70 -3.03 -41.24
N GLU A 41 -6.01 -4.32 -41.20
CA GLU A 41 -5.75 -5.17 -40.04
C GLU A 41 -4.24 -5.25 -39.72
N TYR A 42 -3.40 -5.48 -40.73
CA TYR A 42 -1.96 -5.48 -40.58
C TYR A 42 -1.42 -4.17 -40.03
N ARG A 43 -1.90 -3.02 -40.57
CA ARG A 43 -1.50 -1.69 -40.06
C ARG A 43 -1.94 -1.46 -38.62
N PHE A 44 -3.16 -1.92 -38.26
CA PHE A 44 -3.64 -1.83 -36.89
C PHE A 44 -2.76 -2.62 -35.93
N GLN A 45 -2.44 -3.87 -36.25
CA GLN A 45 -1.56 -4.72 -35.44
C GLN A 45 -0.15 -4.13 -35.29
N GLN A 46 0.40 -3.56 -36.37
CA GLN A 46 1.71 -2.90 -36.33
C GLN A 46 1.69 -1.66 -35.40
N LYS A 47 0.68 -0.82 -35.51
CA LYS A 47 0.51 0.36 -34.65
C LYS A 47 0.30 -0.05 -33.17
N LEU A 48 -0.52 -1.08 -32.94
CA LEU A 48 -0.76 -1.62 -31.60
C LEU A 48 0.54 -2.15 -30.98
N SER A 49 1.36 -2.85 -31.76
CA SER A 49 2.69 -3.32 -31.30
C SER A 49 3.63 -2.16 -30.96
N GLN A 50 3.61 -1.09 -31.75
CA GLN A 50 4.38 0.13 -31.46
C GLN A 50 3.87 0.83 -30.19
N ALA A 51 2.56 0.92 -30.00
CA ALA A 51 1.95 1.49 -28.80
C ALA A 51 2.39 0.80 -27.52
N LEU A 52 2.57 -0.53 -27.55
CA LEU A 52 3.05 -1.32 -26.39
C LEU A 52 4.49 -1.02 -25.98
N THR A 53 5.29 -0.42 -26.87
CA THR A 53 6.69 -0.05 -26.61
C THR A 53 6.87 1.44 -26.33
N ALA A 54 5.78 2.20 -26.31
CA ALA A 54 5.79 3.64 -25.98
C ALA A 54 5.96 3.87 -24.47
N ASP A 55 6.26 5.10 -24.07
CA ASP A 55 6.41 5.47 -22.65
C ASP A 55 5.10 5.31 -21.86
N VAL A 56 3.95 5.52 -22.51
CA VAL A 56 2.62 5.36 -21.92
C VAL A 56 1.78 4.45 -22.83
N PRO A 57 1.93 3.12 -22.69
CA PRO A 57 1.24 2.17 -23.57
C PRO A 57 -0.27 2.26 -23.53
N GLU A 58 -0.88 2.57 -22.39
CA GLU A 58 -2.33 2.73 -22.25
C GLU A 58 -2.87 3.84 -23.15
N GLN A 59 -2.14 4.96 -23.23
CA GLN A 59 -2.48 6.08 -24.11
C GLN A 59 -2.36 5.69 -25.59
N GLY A 60 -1.26 5.04 -25.95
CA GLY A 60 -1.04 4.55 -27.33
C GLY A 60 -2.11 3.55 -27.78
N ILE A 61 -2.52 2.63 -26.91
CA ILE A 61 -3.59 1.66 -27.18
C ILE A 61 -4.93 2.39 -27.43
N ALA A 62 -5.26 3.37 -26.59
CA ALA A 62 -6.49 4.15 -26.72
C ALA A 62 -6.55 4.93 -28.05
N GLU A 63 -5.46 5.57 -28.44
CA GLU A 63 -5.33 6.35 -29.68
C GLU A 63 -5.40 5.48 -30.94
N VAL A 64 -4.66 4.37 -30.96
CA VAL A 64 -4.66 3.42 -32.07
C VAL A 64 -6.04 2.81 -32.27
N LEU A 65 -6.73 2.48 -31.19
CA LEU A 65 -8.07 1.92 -31.26
C LEU A 65 -9.09 2.99 -31.72
N GLN A 66 -8.98 4.21 -31.23
CA GLN A 66 -9.78 5.35 -31.64
C GLN A 66 -9.61 5.64 -33.14
N GLU A 67 -8.37 5.68 -33.63
CA GLU A 67 -8.09 5.91 -35.07
C GLU A 67 -8.70 4.78 -35.94
N HIS A 68 -8.69 3.54 -35.44
CA HIS A 68 -9.22 2.39 -36.17
C HIS A 68 -10.75 2.35 -36.19
N LEU A 69 -11.40 2.71 -35.07
CA LEU A 69 -12.86 2.63 -34.91
C LEU A 69 -13.57 3.92 -35.31
N GLY A 70 -12.90 5.06 -35.25
CA GLY A 70 -13.53 6.38 -35.38
C GLY A 70 -14.44 6.77 -34.21
N LEU A 71 -14.34 6.07 -33.08
CA LEU A 71 -15.12 6.27 -31.86
C LEU A 71 -14.19 6.62 -30.69
N ASP A 72 -14.71 7.38 -29.72
CA ASP A 72 -13.95 7.70 -28.52
C ASP A 72 -13.70 6.45 -27.67
N VAL A 73 -12.47 6.31 -27.24
CA VAL A 73 -12.00 5.15 -26.46
C VAL A 73 -11.42 5.62 -25.13
N ALA A 74 -11.73 4.91 -24.04
CA ALA A 74 -11.09 5.11 -22.76
C ALA A 74 -10.50 3.79 -22.25
N VAL A 75 -9.36 3.88 -21.57
CA VAL A 75 -8.76 2.79 -20.79
C VAL A 75 -8.97 3.13 -19.32
N GLU A 76 -9.59 2.23 -18.58
CA GLU A 76 -9.87 2.41 -17.15
C GLU A 76 -9.13 1.38 -16.30
N ASP A 77 -8.82 1.79 -15.07
CA ASP A 77 -8.35 0.88 -14.02
C ASP A 77 -9.50 0.00 -13.46
N PRO A 78 -9.21 -0.99 -12.59
CA PRO A 78 -10.25 -1.79 -11.94
C PRO A 78 -11.25 -0.99 -11.11
N PHE A 79 -10.89 0.21 -10.67
CA PHE A 79 -11.71 1.07 -9.80
C PHE A 79 -12.53 2.10 -10.59
N GLY A 80 -12.26 2.28 -11.90
CA GLY A 80 -12.97 3.21 -12.76
C GLY A 80 -12.32 4.56 -12.97
N HIS A 81 -11.05 4.67 -12.60
CA HIS A 81 -10.29 5.85 -12.98
C HIS A 81 -9.82 5.69 -14.42
N VAL A 82 -9.98 6.74 -15.18
CA VAL A 82 -9.53 6.77 -16.57
C VAL A 82 -8.02 6.93 -16.57
N LEU A 83 -7.32 5.93 -17.11
CA LEU A 83 -5.86 5.92 -17.27
C LEU A 83 -5.45 6.65 -18.56
N ALA A 84 -6.24 6.46 -19.64
CA ALA A 84 -5.94 7.03 -20.94
C ALA A 84 -7.21 7.25 -21.78
N ARG A 85 -7.14 8.15 -22.77
CA ARG A 85 -8.22 8.43 -23.72
C ARG A 85 -7.69 8.63 -25.12
N GLY A 86 -8.40 8.06 -26.10
CA GLY A 86 -8.23 8.35 -27.54
C GLY A 86 -9.49 9.05 -28.04
N GLY A 87 -9.32 10.22 -28.71
CA GLY A 87 -10.40 11.01 -29.28
C GLY A 87 -10.31 12.50 -29.02
N ALA A 88 -11.07 13.30 -29.77
CA ALA A 88 -11.01 14.77 -29.76
C ALA A 88 -11.72 15.43 -28.56
N GLY A 89 -12.34 14.67 -27.67
CA GLY A 89 -13.19 15.15 -26.60
C GLY A 89 -12.53 15.19 -25.22
N ALA A 90 -11.38 15.85 -25.06
CA ALA A 90 -10.70 15.93 -23.74
C ALA A 90 -11.56 16.60 -22.63
N GLU A 91 -12.62 17.34 -22.99
CA GLU A 91 -13.54 18.02 -22.07
C GLU A 91 -14.97 17.45 -22.04
N ALA A 92 -15.33 16.54 -22.97
CA ALA A 92 -16.64 15.94 -22.94
C ALA A 92 -16.82 15.09 -21.68
N THR A 93 -17.95 15.26 -21.02
CA THR A 93 -18.32 14.51 -19.79
C THR A 93 -18.32 13.01 -20.10
N TYR A 94 -17.24 12.32 -19.71
CA TYR A 94 -17.16 10.87 -19.84
C TYR A 94 -18.21 10.23 -18.93
N PRO A 95 -19.19 9.48 -19.46
CA PRO A 95 -20.26 8.88 -18.68
C PRO A 95 -19.68 7.73 -17.84
N ARG A 96 -19.44 8.01 -16.56
CA ARG A 96 -18.91 7.01 -15.62
C ARG A 96 -19.99 5.99 -15.29
N LEU A 97 -19.61 4.72 -15.31
CA LEU A 97 -20.44 3.64 -14.81
C LEU A 97 -20.53 3.72 -13.29
N THR A 98 -21.73 3.52 -12.73
CA THR A 98 -21.89 3.32 -11.29
C THR A 98 -21.23 2.01 -10.86
N ARG A 99 -20.87 1.89 -9.58
CA ARG A 99 -20.26 0.67 -9.04
C ARG A 99 -21.08 -0.58 -9.37
N ALA A 100 -22.40 -0.52 -9.19
CA ALA A 100 -23.30 -1.64 -9.50
C ALA A 100 -23.35 -2.00 -11.00
N GLN A 101 -23.23 -1.01 -11.90
CA GLN A 101 -23.14 -1.25 -13.34
C GLN A 101 -21.81 -1.90 -13.73
N ARG A 102 -20.73 -1.46 -13.11
CA ARG A 102 -19.41 -2.02 -13.31
C ARG A 102 -19.33 -3.47 -12.84
N ASP A 103 -19.84 -3.78 -11.63
CA ASP A 103 -19.87 -5.15 -11.12
C ASP A 103 -20.63 -6.08 -12.07
N ARG A 104 -21.78 -5.65 -12.60
CA ARG A 104 -22.55 -6.40 -13.61
C ARG A 104 -21.77 -6.60 -14.90
N LEU A 105 -21.03 -5.58 -15.35
CA LEU A 105 -20.21 -5.65 -16.55
C LEU A 105 -19.07 -6.65 -16.40
N VAL A 106 -18.37 -6.59 -15.26
CA VAL A 106 -17.29 -7.53 -14.95
C VAL A 106 -17.81 -8.96 -14.87
N ASP A 107 -18.97 -9.17 -14.24
CA ASP A 107 -19.60 -10.48 -14.16
C ASP A 107 -20.11 -10.98 -15.53
N ALA A 108 -20.63 -10.10 -16.38
CA ALA A 108 -21.00 -10.45 -17.74
C ALA A 108 -19.77 -10.79 -18.58
N ALA A 109 -18.72 -9.99 -18.50
CA ALA A 109 -17.49 -10.21 -19.25
C ALA A 109 -16.70 -11.46 -18.81
N ARG A 110 -16.84 -11.88 -17.55
CA ARG A 110 -16.31 -13.17 -17.09
C ARG A 110 -17.01 -14.37 -17.71
N ARG A 111 -18.29 -14.22 -18.08
CA ARG A 111 -19.10 -15.28 -18.71
C ARG A 111 -19.02 -15.27 -20.24
N MET A 112 -18.69 -14.14 -20.83
CA MET A 112 -18.65 -13.94 -22.28
C MET A 112 -17.20 -13.62 -22.71
N SER A 113 -16.71 -14.32 -23.71
CA SER A 113 -15.35 -14.12 -24.23
C SER A 113 -15.24 -12.92 -25.20
N GLY A 114 -15.93 -11.81 -24.92
CA GLY A 114 -15.94 -10.66 -25.84
C GLY A 114 -16.43 -9.37 -25.18
N PRO A 115 -16.44 -8.26 -25.95
CA PRO A 115 -16.93 -6.98 -25.47
C PRO A 115 -18.42 -7.07 -25.08
N VAL A 116 -18.78 -6.36 -24.01
CA VAL A 116 -20.15 -6.35 -23.45
C VAL A 116 -20.70 -4.93 -23.56
N ARG A 117 -21.92 -4.80 -24.08
CA ARG A 117 -22.62 -3.51 -24.16
C ARG A 117 -23.31 -3.17 -22.86
N VAL A 118 -23.06 -1.95 -22.36
CA VAL A 118 -23.78 -1.35 -21.23
C VAL A 118 -24.17 0.07 -21.61
N ARG A 119 -25.45 0.29 -21.92
CA ARG A 119 -25.99 1.53 -22.47
C ARG A 119 -25.26 1.94 -23.77
N ASP A 120 -24.74 3.16 -23.79
CA ASP A 120 -24.04 3.76 -24.93
C ASP A 120 -22.54 3.41 -24.97
N GLN A 121 -22.13 2.39 -24.19
CA GLN A 121 -20.75 1.97 -24.07
C GLN A 121 -20.59 0.50 -24.41
N LEU A 122 -19.52 0.19 -25.12
CA LEU A 122 -19.05 -1.17 -25.33
C LEU A 122 -17.78 -1.35 -24.53
N ALA A 123 -17.80 -2.25 -23.56
CA ALA A 123 -16.66 -2.46 -22.69
C ALA A 123 -16.07 -3.85 -22.84
N SER A 124 -14.77 -3.92 -22.92
CA SER A 124 -13.98 -5.15 -22.96
C SER A 124 -13.07 -5.22 -21.74
N VAL A 125 -13.05 -6.39 -21.10
CA VAL A 125 -12.41 -6.59 -19.81
C VAL A 125 -11.02 -7.20 -19.96
N ALA A 126 -10.00 -6.46 -19.55
CA ALA A 126 -8.66 -6.97 -19.37
C ALA A 126 -8.58 -7.70 -18.02
N ALA A 127 -8.56 -9.03 -18.04
CA ALA A 127 -8.52 -9.85 -16.83
C ALA A 127 -7.58 -11.04 -16.99
N SER A 128 -7.03 -11.51 -15.87
CA SER A 128 -6.21 -12.72 -15.84
C SER A 128 -6.49 -13.53 -14.57
N ARG A 129 -6.69 -14.84 -14.73
CA ARG A 129 -6.98 -15.78 -13.64
C ARG A 129 -8.08 -15.30 -12.67
N GLY A 130 -9.14 -14.69 -13.23
CA GLY A 130 -10.26 -14.15 -12.45
C GLY A 130 -10.04 -12.78 -11.81
N THR A 131 -8.83 -12.21 -11.93
CA THR A 131 -8.53 -10.86 -11.43
C THR A 131 -8.75 -9.84 -12.55
N LEU A 132 -9.54 -8.80 -12.28
CA LEU A 132 -9.70 -7.64 -13.17
C LEU A 132 -8.40 -6.80 -13.12
N LEU A 133 -7.88 -6.47 -14.30
CA LEU A 133 -6.67 -5.63 -14.43
C LEU A 133 -7.01 -4.23 -14.95
N GLY A 134 -8.04 -4.13 -15.81
CA GLY A 134 -8.50 -2.89 -16.41
C GLY A 134 -9.62 -3.15 -17.40
N LEU A 135 -10.11 -2.08 -18.02
CA LEU A 135 -11.15 -2.12 -19.04
C LEU A 135 -10.77 -1.24 -20.24
N ILE A 136 -11.16 -1.67 -21.43
CA ILE A 136 -11.28 -0.79 -22.61
C ILE A 136 -12.75 -0.47 -22.77
N VAL A 137 -13.09 0.81 -22.80
CA VAL A 137 -14.45 1.30 -22.99
C VAL A 137 -14.51 2.10 -24.26
N VAL A 138 -15.39 1.71 -25.20
CA VAL A 138 -15.65 2.41 -26.45
C VAL A 138 -17.00 3.11 -26.32
N LEU A 139 -17.04 4.40 -26.56
CA LEU A 139 -18.29 5.20 -26.56
C LEU A 139 -18.97 5.05 -27.91
N ASP A 140 -20.13 4.39 -27.92
CA ASP A 140 -20.92 4.13 -29.11
C ASP A 140 -22.40 4.52 -28.88
N PRO A 141 -22.70 5.84 -28.84
CA PRO A 141 -24.03 6.32 -28.53
C PRO A 141 -25.04 6.03 -29.65
N GLN A 142 -24.59 5.70 -30.85
CA GLN A 142 -25.41 5.39 -31.98
C GLN A 142 -25.68 3.89 -32.15
N GLY A 143 -25.07 3.04 -31.33
CA GLY A 143 -25.20 1.60 -31.42
C GLY A 143 -24.61 0.98 -32.71
N THR A 144 -23.59 1.64 -33.27
CA THR A 144 -22.96 1.20 -34.54
C THR A 144 -22.23 -0.13 -34.42
N LEU A 145 -21.84 -0.50 -33.21
CA LEU A 145 -21.12 -1.74 -32.88
C LEU A 145 -22.01 -2.70 -32.06
N GLU A 146 -23.25 -2.95 -32.46
CA GLU A 146 -24.06 -3.96 -31.78
C GLU A 146 -23.47 -5.36 -31.98
N PRO A 147 -23.06 -6.06 -30.91
CA PRO A 147 -22.85 -7.48 -31.00
C PRO A 147 -24.26 -8.11 -31.08
N ASP A 148 -24.66 -8.56 -32.27
CA ASP A 148 -25.93 -9.26 -32.45
C ASP A 148 -26.07 -10.37 -31.41
N GLY A 149 -26.99 -10.18 -30.44
CA GLY A 149 -27.27 -11.13 -29.35
C GLY A 149 -27.97 -12.43 -29.82
N LYS A 150 -27.92 -12.73 -31.09
CA LYS A 150 -28.33 -13.99 -31.69
C LYS A 150 -27.12 -14.61 -32.36
N THR A 151 -26.62 -15.69 -31.76
CA THR A 151 -25.74 -16.73 -32.29
C THR A 151 -25.13 -16.46 -33.66
N PRO A 152 -23.84 -16.59 -33.85
CA PRO A 152 -23.22 -16.58 -35.17
C PRO A 152 -23.55 -17.90 -35.89
N GLU A 153 -24.79 -18.08 -36.35
CA GLU A 153 -25.06 -19.06 -37.37
C GLU A 153 -24.67 -18.43 -38.71
N LEU A 154 -23.55 -18.88 -39.20
CA LEU A 154 -23.12 -19.08 -40.60
C LEU A 154 -23.27 -17.97 -41.64
N ASP A 155 -23.75 -16.77 -41.36
CA ASP A 155 -23.87 -15.67 -42.33
C ASP A 155 -23.02 -14.41 -42.00
N ALA A 156 -22.21 -14.44 -40.92
CA ALA A 156 -21.18 -13.45 -40.74
C ALA A 156 -20.04 -13.71 -41.73
N ARG A 157 -20.12 -13.12 -42.92
CA ARG A 157 -19.00 -13.07 -43.86
C ARG A 157 -17.77 -12.60 -43.06
N PRO A 158 -16.67 -13.41 -42.96
CA PRO A 158 -15.45 -12.94 -42.31
C PRO A 158 -14.99 -11.68 -43.05
N GLY A 159 -15.00 -10.53 -42.37
CA GLY A 159 -14.61 -9.24 -42.93
C GLY A 159 -15.67 -8.14 -42.95
N GLY A 160 -16.84 -8.32 -42.34
CA GLY A 160 -17.79 -7.22 -42.14
C GLY A 160 -17.21 -6.14 -41.19
N PRO A 161 -17.55 -4.86 -41.36
CA PRO A 161 -16.96 -3.75 -40.59
C PRO A 161 -17.18 -3.90 -39.08
N ILE A 162 -18.26 -4.50 -38.63
CA ILE A 162 -18.57 -4.74 -37.21
C ILE A 162 -17.72 -5.89 -36.66
N ALA A 163 -17.55 -6.99 -37.38
CA ALA A 163 -16.73 -8.11 -36.96
C ALA A 163 -15.24 -7.67 -36.84
N GLY A 164 -14.76 -6.84 -37.76
CA GLY A 164 -13.43 -6.26 -37.71
C GLY A 164 -13.23 -5.33 -36.48
N ALA A 165 -14.22 -4.51 -36.14
CA ALA A 165 -14.20 -3.64 -35.00
C ALA A 165 -14.13 -4.39 -33.64
N LEU A 166 -14.99 -5.42 -33.50
CA LEU A 166 -15.00 -6.29 -32.31
C LEU A 166 -13.69 -7.06 -32.18
N HIS A 167 -13.12 -7.52 -33.30
CA HIS A 167 -11.81 -8.18 -33.34
C HIS A 167 -10.70 -7.22 -32.89
N ALA A 168 -10.70 -5.98 -33.39
CA ALA A 168 -9.72 -4.96 -33.00
C ALA A 168 -9.79 -4.64 -31.49
N ILE A 169 -11.00 -4.52 -30.93
CA ILE A 169 -11.21 -4.34 -29.49
C ILE A 169 -10.64 -5.55 -28.71
N GLY A 170 -10.88 -6.77 -29.20
CA GLY A 170 -10.34 -7.99 -28.60
C GLY A 170 -8.80 -8.02 -28.59
N LEU A 171 -8.16 -7.67 -29.71
CA LEU A 171 -6.70 -7.59 -29.82
C LEU A 171 -6.14 -6.50 -28.90
N ALA A 172 -6.72 -5.32 -28.88
CA ALA A 172 -6.31 -4.23 -27.99
C ALA A 172 -6.47 -4.61 -26.52
N THR A 173 -7.54 -5.31 -26.17
CA THR A 173 -7.75 -5.82 -24.80
C THR A 173 -6.73 -6.89 -24.43
N GLY A 174 -6.39 -7.78 -25.34
CA GLY A 174 -5.31 -8.74 -25.16
C GLY A 174 -3.96 -8.06 -24.92
N ALA A 175 -3.64 -7.06 -25.73
CA ALA A 175 -2.44 -6.25 -25.60
C ALA A 175 -2.38 -5.51 -24.26
N LEU A 176 -3.48 -4.85 -23.86
CA LEU A 176 -3.61 -4.19 -22.56
C LEU A 176 -3.46 -5.19 -21.41
N THR A 177 -4.08 -6.37 -21.53
CA THR A 177 -3.97 -7.42 -20.51
C THR A 177 -2.52 -7.86 -20.30
N LEU A 178 -1.79 -8.10 -21.39
CA LEU A 178 -0.37 -8.48 -21.32
C LEU A 178 0.48 -7.35 -20.71
N HIS A 179 0.25 -6.11 -21.11
CA HIS A 179 0.94 -4.95 -20.56
C HIS A 179 0.71 -4.80 -19.05
N LEU A 180 -0.56 -4.81 -18.62
CA LEU A 180 -0.90 -4.67 -17.20
C LEU A 180 -0.40 -5.85 -16.36
N LEU A 181 -0.44 -7.07 -16.89
CA LEU A 181 0.17 -8.24 -16.25
C LEU A 181 1.67 -8.09 -16.08
N HIS A 182 2.36 -7.66 -17.13
CA HIS A 182 3.80 -7.44 -17.09
C HIS A 182 4.17 -6.38 -16.07
N ARG A 183 3.49 -5.24 -16.10
CA ARG A 183 3.66 -4.14 -15.14
C ARG A 183 3.43 -4.61 -13.70
N ARG A 184 2.36 -5.38 -13.45
CA ARG A 184 2.08 -5.97 -12.14
C ARG A 184 3.14 -6.98 -11.72
N HIS A 185 3.64 -7.78 -12.65
CA HIS A 185 4.71 -8.74 -12.38
C HIS A 185 6.02 -8.05 -12.01
N LEU A 186 6.40 -7.00 -12.74
CA LEU A 186 7.58 -6.18 -12.43
C LEU A 186 7.45 -5.54 -11.04
N ALA A 187 6.32 -4.91 -10.75
CA ALA A 187 6.07 -4.30 -9.44
C ALA A 187 6.16 -5.32 -8.29
N ARG A 188 5.58 -6.53 -8.48
CA ARG A 188 5.70 -7.61 -7.49
C ARG A 188 7.14 -8.10 -7.32
N THR A 189 7.89 -8.18 -8.40
CA THR A 189 9.29 -8.62 -8.34
C THR A 189 10.14 -7.58 -7.63
N GLU A 190 9.91 -6.30 -7.92
CA GLU A 190 10.57 -5.20 -7.23
C GLU A 190 10.25 -5.17 -5.74
N LEU A 191 8.97 -5.34 -5.37
CA LEU A 191 8.57 -5.44 -3.96
C LEU A 191 9.24 -6.62 -3.24
N ARG A 192 9.37 -7.77 -3.90
CA ARG A 192 10.10 -8.92 -3.33
C ARG A 192 11.58 -8.62 -3.15
N LEU A 193 12.22 -8.02 -4.14
CA LEU A 193 13.63 -7.64 -4.04
C LEU A 193 13.87 -6.62 -2.93
N ARG A 194 12.96 -5.64 -2.78
CA ARG A 194 12.99 -4.68 -1.66
C ARG A 194 12.78 -5.37 -0.32
N HIS A 195 11.82 -6.29 -0.23
CA HIS A 195 11.59 -7.11 0.96
C HIS A 195 12.84 -7.90 1.35
N ASP A 196 13.40 -8.67 0.43
CA ASP A 196 14.60 -9.49 0.66
C ASP A 196 15.81 -8.65 1.07
N LEU A 197 15.94 -7.45 0.49
CA LEU A 197 16.98 -6.50 0.88
C LEU A 197 16.79 -6.01 2.31
N VAL A 198 15.58 -5.56 2.67
CA VAL A 198 15.27 -5.08 4.04
C VAL A 198 15.52 -6.19 5.04
N GLU A 199 15.06 -7.42 4.79
CA GLU A 199 15.31 -8.57 5.64
C GLU A 199 16.82 -8.79 5.84
N THR A 200 17.60 -8.73 4.77
CA THR A 200 19.06 -8.89 4.83
C THR A 200 19.74 -7.75 5.60
N VAL A 201 19.30 -6.50 5.37
CA VAL A 201 19.87 -5.30 6.00
C VAL A 201 19.57 -5.26 7.51
N LEU A 202 18.42 -5.80 7.93
CA LEU A 202 18.00 -5.82 9.33
C LEU A 202 18.54 -7.03 10.13
N LEU A 203 19.16 -8.01 9.45
CA LEU A 203 19.88 -9.08 10.13
C LEU A 203 21.21 -8.59 10.68
N GLU A 204 21.56 -9.04 11.89
CA GLU A 204 22.88 -8.84 12.45
C GLU A 204 23.91 -9.62 11.64
N CYS A 205 25.07 -9.02 11.39
CA CYS A 205 26.18 -9.69 10.75
C CYS A 205 27.17 -10.18 11.82
N ASP A 206 27.69 -11.38 11.64
CA ASP A 206 28.87 -11.80 12.38
C ASP A 206 30.06 -10.90 12.03
N GLN A 207 30.93 -10.66 12.97
CA GLN A 207 32.07 -9.70 12.83
C GLN A 207 33.04 -10.13 11.71
N ASP A 208 33.11 -11.43 11.44
CA ASP A 208 33.96 -11.97 10.38
C ASP A 208 33.31 -11.74 8.99
N GLY A 209 33.89 -10.84 8.19
CA GLY A 209 33.41 -10.50 6.85
C GLY A 209 32.43 -9.33 6.77
N LEU A 210 32.28 -8.55 7.83
CA LEU A 210 31.35 -7.43 7.94
C LEU A 210 31.47 -6.43 6.77
N GLU A 211 32.68 -6.01 6.39
CA GLU A 211 32.88 -5.02 5.31
C GLU A 211 32.38 -5.52 3.96
N ALA A 212 32.74 -6.74 3.57
CA ALA A 212 32.29 -7.32 2.29
C ALA A 212 30.78 -7.54 2.25
N GLU A 213 30.14 -7.80 3.39
CA GLU A 213 28.69 -7.94 3.49
C GLU A 213 28.00 -6.57 3.42
N VAL A 214 28.54 -5.56 4.07
CA VAL A 214 28.03 -4.18 4.00
C VAL A 214 28.10 -3.66 2.57
N ASP A 215 29.22 -3.85 1.88
CA ASP A 215 29.39 -3.46 0.47
C ASP A 215 28.38 -4.15 -0.45
N ARG A 216 28.11 -5.43 -0.23
CA ARG A 216 27.08 -6.17 -0.97
C ARG A 216 25.68 -5.61 -0.71
N ARG A 217 25.35 -5.25 0.52
CA ARG A 217 24.04 -4.66 0.89
C ARG A 217 23.88 -3.28 0.28
N VAL A 218 24.89 -2.43 0.36
CA VAL A 218 24.90 -1.10 -0.27
C VAL A 218 24.78 -1.22 -1.79
N GLY A 219 25.52 -2.13 -2.44
CA GLY A 219 25.42 -2.36 -3.88
C GLY A 219 24.04 -2.84 -4.31
N ARG A 220 23.40 -3.74 -3.55
CA ARG A 220 22.02 -4.19 -3.82
C ARG A 220 21.01 -3.07 -3.62
N ALA A 221 21.17 -2.22 -2.61
CA ALA A 221 20.32 -1.07 -2.39
C ALA A 221 20.43 -0.06 -3.52
N SER A 222 21.65 0.25 -3.97
CA SER A 222 21.90 1.14 -5.11
C SER A 222 21.25 0.62 -6.41
N ALA A 223 21.26 -0.70 -6.64
CA ALA A 223 20.58 -1.32 -7.78
C ALA A 223 19.05 -1.14 -7.74
N LEU A 224 18.47 -0.91 -6.55
CA LEU A 224 17.06 -0.59 -6.34
C LEU A 224 16.82 0.93 -6.19
N SER A 225 17.78 1.75 -6.64
CA SER A 225 17.74 3.21 -6.56
C SER A 225 17.62 3.75 -5.12
N HIS A 226 18.17 3.02 -4.15
CA HIS A 226 18.18 3.42 -2.75
C HIS A 226 19.61 3.54 -2.22
N ASP A 227 19.94 4.72 -1.67
CA ASP A 227 21.25 4.97 -1.10
C ASP A 227 21.24 4.68 0.41
N LEU A 228 22.02 3.71 0.85
CA LEU A 228 22.20 3.35 2.26
C LEU A 228 23.46 4.00 2.90
N THR A 229 24.21 4.79 2.15
CA THR A 229 25.47 5.39 2.66
C THR A 229 25.26 6.61 3.55
N GLY A 230 24.05 7.16 3.57
CA GLY A 230 23.70 8.32 4.39
C GLY A 230 23.06 7.94 5.73
N PRO A 231 22.64 8.97 6.45
CA PRO A 231 21.95 8.81 7.73
C PRO A 231 20.56 8.20 7.55
N HIS A 232 20.26 7.13 8.31
CA HIS A 232 19.02 6.39 8.25
C HIS A 232 18.40 6.15 9.63
N ARG A 233 17.10 5.89 9.63
CA ARG A 233 16.35 5.38 10.79
C ARG A 233 15.40 4.29 10.34
N VAL A 234 15.04 3.42 11.28
CA VAL A 234 13.99 2.43 11.06
C VAL A 234 12.71 2.89 11.75
N LEU A 235 11.62 2.82 11.01
CA LEU A 235 10.27 3.03 11.50
C LEU A 235 9.52 1.70 11.51
N ALA A 236 8.76 1.45 12.55
CA ALA A 236 7.84 0.33 12.67
C ALA A 236 6.42 0.89 12.82
N VAL A 237 5.54 0.62 11.84
CA VAL A 237 4.20 1.17 11.76
C VAL A 237 3.17 0.07 11.89
N ARG A 238 2.18 0.23 12.76
CA ARG A 238 1.08 -0.71 12.97
C ARG A 238 -0.26 0.03 12.95
N PRO A 239 -1.23 -0.38 12.10
CA PRO A 239 -2.56 0.18 12.12
C PRO A 239 -3.28 -0.15 13.43
N ARG A 240 -4.16 0.73 13.88
CA ARG A 240 -4.89 0.59 15.14
C ARG A 240 -5.69 -0.72 15.24
N HIS A 241 -6.39 -1.07 14.18
CA HIS A 241 -7.27 -2.24 14.15
C HIS A 241 -6.53 -3.54 13.80
N GLY A 242 -5.19 -3.53 13.76
CA GLY A 242 -4.35 -4.71 13.54
C GLY A 242 -4.44 -5.31 12.14
N HIS A 243 -5.21 -4.73 11.24
CA HIS A 243 -5.37 -5.20 9.87
C HIS A 243 -5.04 -4.08 8.90
N TRP A 244 -4.14 -4.37 7.98
CA TRP A 244 -3.93 -3.54 6.81
C TRP A 244 -5.07 -3.79 5.82
N PRO A 245 -5.54 -2.75 5.10
CA PRO A 245 -6.34 -2.98 3.89
C PRO A 245 -5.54 -3.92 2.99
N ASP A 246 -6.18 -4.75 2.21
CA ASP A 246 -5.60 -5.84 1.41
C ASP A 246 -4.08 -5.77 1.18
N GLY A 247 -3.35 -6.87 1.42
CA GLY A 247 -1.88 -6.87 1.53
C GLY A 247 -1.09 -6.29 0.33
N GLU A 248 -1.71 -6.15 -0.85
CA GLU A 248 -1.14 -5.44 -2.00
C GLU A 248 -1.25 -3.90 -1.83
N ALA A 249 -2.27 -3.42 -1.12
CA ALA A 249 -2.49 -1.99 -0.88
C ALA A 249 -1.53 -1.39 0.16
N VAL A 250 -0.92 -2.22 1.03
CA VAL A 250 0.00 -1.71 2.07
C VAL A 250 1.24 -1.07 1.46
N GLY A 251 1.81 -1.72 0.43
CA GLY A 251 2.96 -1.17 -0.29
C GLY A 251 2.64 0.20 -0.89
N ASP A 252 1.48 0.31 -1.57
CA ASP A 252 1.03 1.55 -2.19
C ASP A 252 0.76 2.66 -1.15
N LEU A 253 0.17 2.31 0.00
CA LEU A 253 -0.10 3.25 1.09
C LEU A 253 1.19 3.79 1.71
N VAL A 254 2.15 2.90 1.98
CA VAL A 254 3.46 3.29 2.50
C VAL A 254 4.21 4.16 1.49
N GLU A 255 4.17 3.79 0.21
CA GLU A 255 4.79 4.55 -0.86
C GLU A 255 4.15 5.93 -1.02
N GLN A 256 2.83 6.04 -0.92
CA GLN A 256 2.13 7.32 -0.95
C GLN A 256 2.53 8.22 0.23
N ALA A 257 2.63 7.68 1.44
CA ALA A 257 3.07 8.43 2.61
C ALA A 257 4.53 8.91 2.46
N ALA A 258 5.43 8.04 2.01
CA ALA A 258 6.84 8.39 1.80
C ALA A 258 7.04 9.42 0.69
N ARG A 259 6.29 9.31 -0.42
CA ARG A 259 6.30 10.30 -1.51
C ARG A 259 5.82 11.68 -1.05
N SER A 260 4.77 11.74 -0.22
CA SER A 260 4.27 13.02 0.29
C SER A 260 5.30 13.78 1.13
N LEU A 261 6.29 13.06 1.67
CA LEU A 261 7.39 13.59 2.48
C LEU A 261 8.70 13.78 1.71
N ASP A 262 8.74 13.41 0.42
CA ASP A 262 9.98 13.31 -0.38
C ASP A 262 11.08 12.52 0.37
N MET A 263 10.67 11.43 1.02
CA MET A 263 11.52 10.63 1.90
C MET A 263 11.94 9.34 1.17
N PRO A 264 13.24 9.12 0.92
CA PRO A 264 13.70 7.85 0.39
C PRO A 264 13.50 6.75 1.44
N TYR A 265 12.90 5.63 1.03
CA TYR A 265 12.63 4.53 1.94
C TYR A 265 12.81 3.16 1.27
N LEU A 266 13.16 2.17 2.09
CA LEU A 266 12.99 0.76 1.79
C LEU A 266 12.01 0.18 2.80
N GLY A 267 10.99 -0.54 2.33
CA GLY A 267 9.94 -1.04 3.21
C GLY A 267 9.62 -2.51 3.01
N THR A 268 9.18 -3.14 4.10
CA THR A 268 8.66 -4.51 4.10
C THR A 268 7.51 -4.63 5.10
N LEU A 269 6.70 -5.68 4.94
CA LEU A 269 5.63 -6.02 5.87
C LEU A 269 5.98 -7.31 6.61
N ARG A 270 6.11 -7.23 7.95
CA ARG A 270 6.27 -8.38 8.84
C ARG A 270 5.00 -8.59 9.66
N GLY A 271 4.18 -9.54 9.24
CA GLY A 271 2.86 -9.76 9.85
C GLY A 271 1.99 -8.52 9.74
N GLN A 272 1.67 -7.90 10.88
CA GLN A 272 0.85 -6.67 10.94
C GLN A 272 1.68 -5.38 11.12
N THR A 273 2.99 -5.46 10.94
CA THR A 273 3.88 -4.31 11.14
C THR A 273 4.63 -3.99 9.86
N ALA A 274 4.44 -2.79 9.33
CA ALA A 274 5.27 -2.27 8.25
C ALA A 274 6.59 -1.78 8.84
N ILE A 275 7.69 -2.23 8.28
CA ILE A 275 9.05 -1.84 8.65
C ILE A 275 9.62 -1.01 7.51
N LEU A 276 10.10 0.17 7.83
CA LEU A 276 10.63 1.12 6.87
C LEU A 276 12.04 1.55 7.29
N VAL A 277 13.00 1.37 6.41
CA VAL A 277 14.33 1.97 6.52
C VAL A 277 14.28 3.29 5.78
N CYS A 278 14.29 4.39 6.50
CA CYS A 278 14.07 5.72 5.94
C CYS A 278 15.38 6.53 5.98
N GLY A 279 15.73 7.10 4.84
CA GLY A 279 16.76 8.13 4.76
C GLY A 279 16.24 9.51 5.23
N THR A 280 17.12 10.47 5.33
CA THR A 280 16.76 11.85 5.68
C THR A 280 15.99 12.50 4.53
N PRO A 281 14.77 13.04 4.75
CA PRO A 281 14.05 13.80 3.74
C PRO A 281 14.89 14.96 3.19
N ARG A 282 14.81 15.19 1.87
CA ARG A 282 15.55 16.29 1.22
C ARG A 282 15.20 17.66 1.79
N ALA A 283 13.92 17.87 2.14
CA ALA A 283 13.45 19.11 2.76
C ALA A 283 14.17 19.42 4.09
N TRP A 284 14.65 18.41 4.80
CA TRP A 284 15.33 18.57 6.08
C TRP A 284 16.86 18.75 5.95
N GLN A 285 17.40 18.47 4.76
CA GLN A 285 18.82 18.69 4.44
C GLN A 285 19.13 20.16 4.17
N THR A 286 18.14 20.94 3.71
CA THR A 286 18.32 22.35 3.33
C THR A 286 18.31 23.32 4.52
N GLU A 287 17.73 22.92 5.67
CA GLU A 287 17.72 23.74 6.89
C GLU A 287 19.01 23.62 7.72
N SER A 288 19.89 22.68 7.39
CA SER A 288 21.11 22.38 8.14
C SER A 288 22.37 22.86 7.41
N GLY A 289 22.52 24.18 7.28
CA GLY A 289 23.83 24.80 7.01
C GLY A 289 24.79 24.74 8.21
N SER A 290 24.44 24.04 9.29
CA SER A 290 25.25 23.79 10.47
C SER A 290 25.08 22.32 10.88
N ALA A 291 26.18 21.62 11.05
CA ALA A 291 26.32 20.18 11.28
C ALA A 291 25.76 19.64 12.60
N THR A 292 24.70 20.21 13.12
CA THR A 292 23.92 19.68 14.24
C THR A 292 22.51 19.38 13.74
N ALA A 293 22.26 18.10 13.46
CA ALA A 293 20.95 17.60 13.05
C ALA A 293 19.83 18.12 13.97
N PRO A 294 18.66 18.54 13.42
CA PRO A 294 17.55 19.06 14.23
C PRO A 294 16.95 18.06 15.24
N TRP A 295 17.40 16.82 15.23
CA TRP A 295 17.02 15.75 16.16
C TRP A 295 17.95 15.53 17.35
N SER A 296 19.00 16.30 17.51
CA SER A 296 19.84 16.29 18.71
C SER A 296 19.28 17.16 19.84
N GLY A 297 17.97 17.44 19.83
CA GLY A 297 17.27 18.12 20.90
C GLY A 297 17.37 17.34 22.23
N ARG A 298 18.52 17.40 22.90
CA ARG A 298 18.56 17.23 24.34
C ARG A 298 17.64 18.27 24.93
N PRO A 299 16.64 17.91 25.74
CA PRO A 299 15.91 18.90 26.51
C PRO A 299 16.91 19.56 27.46
N THR A 300 17.31 20.79 27.20
CA THR A 300 17.98 21.62 28.17
C THR A 300 16.99 21.88 29.29
N MET A 301 17.23 21.25 30.42
CA MET A 301 16.54 21.54 31.67
C MET A 301 16.92 22.95 32.12
N GLY A 302 16.09 23.93 31.74
CA GLY A 302 16.08 25.25 32.34
C GLY A 302 15.28 25.20 33.66
N PRO A 303 15.74 25.79 34.76
CA PRO A 303 14.96 25.83 36.00
C PRO A 303 13.87 26.90 35.91
N GLY A 304 12.60 26.45 36.00
CA GLY A 304 11.48 27.31 36.31
C GLY A 304 10.45 27.53 35.23
N ALA A 305 9.43 26.67 35.18
CA ALA A 305 8.03 27.04 34.95
C ALA A 305 7.18 25.80 35.19
N GLY A 306 6.31 25.82 36.18
CA GLY A 306 5.25 24.86 36.40
C GLY A 306 4.25 24.96 35.26
N ALA A 307 4.36 24.06 34.33
CA ALA A 307 3.35 23.81 33.31
C ALA A 307 2.96 22.35 33.39
N THR A 308 1.71 22.09 33.58
CA THR A 308 1.02 20.82 33.39
C THR A 308 1.42 20.25 32.00
N ARG A 309 2.40 19.35 31.99
CA ARG A 309 2.74 18.59 30.81
C ARG A 309 1.78 17.43 30.69
N THR A 310 0.69 17.64 29.96
CA THR A 310 0.18 16.57 29.12
C THR A 310 1.37 16.10 28.30
N SER A 311 1.68 14.83 28.36
CA SER A 311 2.77 14.20 27.62
C SER A 311 2.50 14.32 26.11
N GLU A 312 2.82 15.49 25.53
CA GLU A 312 2.93 15.63 24.09
C GLU A 312 4.18 14.87 23.64
N PRO A 313 4.02 13.79 22.89
CA PRO A 313 5.15 13.07 22.34
C PRO A 313 5.77 13.89 21.21
N CYS A 314 7.07 14.00 21.22
CA CYS A 314 7.90 14.43 20.08
C CYS A 314 7.69 15.87 19.61
N SER A 315 8.29 16.81 20.26
CA SER A 315 8.42 18.22 19.86
C SER A 315 9.41 18.41 18.70
N GLY A 316 9.12 17.78 17.54
CA GLY A 316 9.82 18.05 16.29
C GLY A 316 8.80 18.08 15.16
N SER A 317 8.64 19.20 14.49
CA SER A 317 7.71 19.39 13.36
C SER A 317 7.83 18.29 12.27
N ALA A 318 9.02 17.72 12.14
CA ALA A 318 9.35 16.68 11.17
C ALA A 318 8.66 15.34 11.44
N TRP A 319 8.64 14.85 12.70
CA TRP A 319 7.98 13.58 13.04
C TRP A 319 6.47 13.69 13.04
N GLN A 320 5.95 14.88 13.34
CA GLN A 320 4.52 15.15 13.19
C GLN A 320 4.11 15.02 11.72
N ALA A 321 4.90 15.53 10.78
CA ALA A 321 4.62 15.38 9.36
C ALA A 321 4.60 13.91 8.90
N VAL A 322 5.51 13.06 9.41
CA VAL A 322 5.51 11.62 9.15
C VAL A 322 4.22 10.97 9.69
N HIS A 323 3.88 11.27 10.93
CA HIS A 323 2.67 10.75 11.56
C HIS A 323 1.41 11.18 10.80
N ASP A 324 1.31 12.46 10.41
CA ASP A 324 0.17 13.01 9.69
C ASP A 324 0.04 12.41 8.29
N ALA A 325 1.16 12.18 7.58
CA ALA A 325 1.17 11.51 6.29
C ALA A 325 0.60 10.09 6.39
N PHE A 326 1.04 9.30 7.36
CA PHE A 326 0.49 7.96 7.59
C PHE A 326 -0.97 8.00 8.03
N THR A 327 -1.35 8.93 8.91
CA THR A 327 -2.73 9.11 9.35
C THR A 327 -3.65 9.45 8.19
N HIS A 328 -3.22 10.35 7.31
CA HIS A 328 -3.99 10.74 6.12
C HIS A 328 -4.18 9.55 5.15
N VAL A 329 -3.11 8.82 4.87
CA VAL A 329 -3.14 7.71 3.91
C VAL A 329 -3.93 6.50 4.45
N LEU A 330 -3.75 6.17 5.73
CA LEU A 330 -4.45 5.06 6.38
C LEU A 330 -5.90 5.38 6.76
N GLN A 331 -6.30 6.66 6.74
CA GLN A 331 -7.59 7.13 7.29
C GLN A 331 -7.82 6.65 8.74
N ASP A 332 -6.72 6.39 9.46
CA ASP A 332 -6.67 5.94 10.84
C ASP A 332 -5.36 6.41 11.48
N VAL A 333 -5.34 6.57 12.80
CA VAL A 333 -4.14 7.00 13.54
C VAL A 333 -3.32 5.77 13.93
N PRO A 334 -2.21 5.48 13.23
CA PRO A 334 -1.40 4.31 13.52
C PRO A 334 -0.56 4.48 14.78
N ALA A 335 -0.08 3.36 15.31
CA ALA A 335 1.04 3.33 16.24
C ALA A 335 2.35 3.31 15.45
N VAL A 336 3.27 4.22 15.76
CA VAL A 336 4.57 4.32 15.09
C VAL A 336 5.69 4.31 16.12
N GLY A 337 6.59 3.34 16.01
CA GLY A 337 7.84 3.29 16.76
C GLY A 337 9.01 3.70 15.88
N VAL A 338 9.88 4.57 16.36
CA VAL A 338 11.05 5.09 15.63
C VAL A 338 12.33 4.71 16.35
N GLY A 339 13.24 4.04 15.64
CA GLY A 339 14.56 3.70 16.16
C GLY A 339 15.53 4.89 16.17
N SER A 340 16.69 4.70 16.80
CA SER A 340 17.74 5.69 16.80
C SER A 340 18.32 5.90 15.41
N PHE A 341 18.84 7.09 15.23
CA PHE A 341 19.58 7.47 14.03
C PHE A 341 20.88 6.67 13.88
N VAL A 342 21.17 6.24 12.69
CA VAL A 342 22.39 5.53 12.32
C VAL A 342 22.97 6.12 11.04
N ASP A 343 24.28 6.27 11.03
CA ASP A 343 25.06 6.82 9.92
C ASP A 343 25.71 5.74 9.05
N ARG A 344 25.60 4.47 9.47
CA ARG A 344 26.19 3.33 8.79
C ARG A 344 25.22 2.18 8.67
N PRO A 345 25.21 1.46 7.53
CA PRO A 345 24.31 0.34 7.28
C PRO A 345 24.40 -0.80 8.30
N GLU A 346 25.59 -1.07 8.84
CA GLU A 346 25.80 -2.12 9.85
C GLU A 346 25.06 -1.87 11.18
N HIS A 347 24.67 -0.62 11.43
CA HIS A 347 23.92 -0.25 12.62
C HIS A 347 22.38 -0.30 12.42
N LEU A 348 21.89 -0.56 11.22
CA LEU A 348 20.44 -0.66 10.93
C LEU A 348 19.73 -1.73 11.76
N PRO A 349 20.33 -2.91 12.05
CA PRO A 349 19.72 -3.89 12.95
C PRO A 349 19.45 -3.34 14.35
N ARG A 350 20.32 -2.46 14.84
CA ARG A 350 20.11 -1.77 16.12
C ARG A 350 18.91 -0.83 16.04
N SER A 351 18.87 0.05 15.04
CA SER A 351 17.73 0.97 14.85
C SER A 351 16.40 0.21 14.70
N TYR A 352 16.41 -0.94 14.02
CA TYR A 352 15.23 -1.80 13.91
C TYR A 352 14.77 -2.35 15.27
N ARG A 353 15.69 -2.90 16.08
CA ARG A 353 15.33 -3.38 17.43
C ARG A 353 14.73 -2.27 18.28
N GLU A 354 15.33 -1.08 18.23
CA GLU A 354 14.88 0.11 18.93
C GLU A 354 13.48 0.58 18.46
N ALA A 355 13.23 0.59 17.14
CA ALA A 355 11.91 0.90 16.59
C ALA A 355 10.82 -0.09 17.06
N MET A 356 11.14 -1.39 17.07
CA MET A 356 10.23 -2.43 17.55
C MET A 356 9.96 -2.33 19.05
N GLN A 357 10.95 -1.91 19.83
CA GLN A 357 10.79 -1.65 21.26
C GLN A 357 9.87 -0.44 21.49
N ALA A 358 10.11 0.65 20.76
CA ALA A 358 9.29 1.85 20.81
C ALA A 358 7.83 1.52 20.44
N LEU A 359 7.61 0.80 19.35
CA LEU A 359 6.28 0.34 18.94
C LEU A 359 5.61 -0.53 20.00
N THR A 360 6.36 -1.45 20.62
CA THR A 360 5.83 -2.33 21.68
C THR A 360 5.36 -1.53 22.89
N VAL A 361 6.13 -0.56 23.32
CA VAL A 361 5.72 0.34 24.41
C VAL A 361 4.49 1.14 24.02
N ARG A 362 4.48 1.72 22.79
CA ARG A 362 3.38 2.55 22.32
C ARG A 362 2.06 1.78 22.25
N THR A 363 2.09 0.58 21.69
CA THR A 363 0.88 -0.26 21.55
C THR A 363 0.33 -0.80 22.87
N ARG A 364 1.10 -0.73 23.96
CA ARG A 364 0.67 -1.15 25.32
C ARG A 364 0.24 0.02 26.21
N GLN A 365 0.35 1.24 25.76
CA GLN A 365 -0.19 2.40 26.48
C GLN A 365 -1.71 2.44 26.39
N ALA A 366 -2.36 3.14 27.31
CA ALA A 366 -3.81 3.32 27.35
C ALA A 366 -4.37 3.90 26.02
N ASP A 367 -3.62 4.80 25.39
CA ASP A 367 -3.86 5.23 24.01
C ASP A 367 -2.72 4.71 23.11
N PRO A 368 -2.95 3.66 22.31
CA PRO A 368 -1.92 3.06 21.47
C PRO A 368 -1.59 3.88 20.21
N ARG A 369 -2.27 5.01 20.00
CA ARG A 369 -2.15 5.85 18.79
C ARG A 369 -0.96 6.80 18.87
N GLY A 370 -0.42 7.12 17.69
CA GLY A 370 0.62 8.15 17.57
C GLY A 370 2.03 7.59 17.50
N LEU A 371 2.97 8.49 17.45
CA LEU A 371 4.39 8.20 17.24
C LEU A 371 5.16 8.31 18.56
N ILE A 372 6.14 7.44 18.75
CA ILE A 372 7.12 7.51 19.84
C ILE A 372 8.50 7.16 19.31
N THR A 373 9.51 7.93 19.65
CA THR A 373 10.90 7.62 19.32
C THR A 373 11.54 6.79 20.44
N PHE A 374 12.56 6.01 20.09
CA PHE A 374 13.31 5.26 21.08
C PHE A 374 13.98 6.19 22.12
N GLU A 375 14.38 7.39 21.68
CA GLU A 375 14.94 8.41 22.55
C GLU A 375 13.97 8.89 23.64
N ASP A 376 12.67 8.97 23.29
CA ASP A 376 11.61 9.42 24.21
C ASP A 376 11.13 8.35 25.19
N LEU A 377 11.52 7.09 25.00
CA LEU A 377 11.12 6.02 25.91
C LEU A 377 11.60 6.21 27.35
N GLY A 378 12.71 6.93 27.55
CA GLY A 378 13.25 7.14 28.91
C GLY A 378 13.43 5.82 29.65
N LEU A 379 12.80 5.70 30.83
CA LEU A 379 12.84 4.51 31.67
C LEU A 379 12.28 3.26 30.98
N TYR A 380 11.29 3.40 30.09
CA TYR A 380 10.70 2.27 29.37
C TYR A 380 11.71 1.51 28.48
N ARG A 381 12.87 2.09 28.18
CA ARG A 381 13.97 1.38 27.47
C ARG A 381 14.43 0.15 28.25
N LEU A 382 14.47 0.24 29.59
CA LEU A 382 14.86 -0.87 30.44
C LEU A 382 13.82 -2.01 30.40
N LEU A 383 12.55 -1.68 30.21
CA LEU A 383 11.42 -2.62 30.15
C LEU A 383 11.26 -3.27 28.77
N ALA A 384 11.97 -2.80 27.77
CA ALA A 384 11.80 -3.26 26.40
C ALA A 384 12.52 -4.60 26.14
N THR A 385 13.52 -4.98 26.95
CA THR A 385 14.23 -6.27 26.83
C THR A 385 13.50 -7.39 27.58
N PRO A 386 13.66 -8.67 27.19
CA PRO A 386 13.08 -9.79 27.93
C PRO A 386 13.56 -9.88 29.38
N GLU A 387 14.84 -9.60 29.61
CA GLU A 387 15.50 -9.55 30.92
C GLU A 387 14.92 -8.42 31.75
N GLY A 388 14.90 -7.21 31.19
CA GLY A 388 14.34 -6.03 31.86
C GLY A 388 12.88 -6.20 32.23
N ARG A 389 12.07 -6.91 31.40
CA ARG A 389 10.68 -7.22 31.73
C ARG A 389 10.55 -8.18 32.93
N ARG A 390 11.43 -9.19 33.02
CA ARG A 390 11.41 -10.11 34.17
C ARG A 390 11.80 -9.39 35.47
N GLU A 391 12.85 -8.58 35.43
CA GLU A 391 13.29 -7.79 36.57
C GLU A 391 12.23 -6.76 36.98
N ALA A 392 11.63 -6.08 35.99
CA ALA A 392 10.52 -5.16 36.24
C ALA A 392 9.28 -5.87 36.82
N GLY A 393 8.98 -7.08 36.38
CA GLY A 393 7.90 -7.88 36.96
C GLY A 393 8.11 -8.20 38.44
N ALA A 394 9.33 -8.60 38.81
CA ALA A 394 9.70 -8.81 40.22
C ALA A 394 9.63 -7.48 41.00
N PHE A 395 10.12 -6.40 40.43
CA PHE A 395 10.06 -5.08 41.05
C PHE A 395 8.62 -4.60 41.25
N VAL A 396 7.74 -4.82 40.29
CA VAL A 396 6.29 -4.51 40.40
C VAL A 396 5.65 -5.32 41.51
N GLU A 397 5.94 -6.62 41.59
CA GLU A 397 5.42 -7.48 42.66
C GLU A 397 5.87 -7.04 44.03
N ASP A 398 7.15 -6.71 44.19
CA ASP A 398 7.73 -6.25 45.45
C ASP A 398 7.14 -4.90 45.95
N TRP A 399 6.87 -3.97 45.02
CA TRP A 399 6.45 -2.62 45.39
C TRP A 399 4.96 -2.39 45.41
N ILE A 400 4.21 -2.98 44.48
CA ILE A 400 2.76 -2.76 44.32
C ILE A 400 1.93 -4.06 44.17
N GLY A 401 2.53 -5.25 44.29
CA GLY A 401 1.82 -6.52 44.17
C GLY A 401 0.63 -6.63 45.10
N SER A 402 0.79 -6.21 46.37
CA SER A 402 -0.30 -6.17 47.36
C SER A 402 -1.46 -5.21 46.95
N LEU A 403 -1.16 -4.13 46.24
CA LEU A 403 -2.18 -3.19 45.73
C LEU A 403 -2.90 -3.78 44.53
N LEU A 404 -2.17 -4.44 43.62
CA LEU A 404 -2.75 -5.12 42.46
C LEU A 404 -3.71 -6.26 42.90
N ALA A 405 -3.28 -7.06 43.85
CA ALA A 405 -4.12 -8.13 44.43
C ALA A 405 -5.40 -7.54 45.05
N TYR A 406 -5.27 -6.48 45.85
CA TYR A 406 -6.42 -5.83 46.49
C TYR A 406 -7.38 -5.21 45.46
N ASP A 407 -6.88 -4.53 44.42
CA ASP A 407 -7.68 -3.93 43.37
C ASP A 407 -8.44 -5.01 42.60
N SER A 408 -7.78 -6.15 42.28
CA SER A 408 -8.40 -7.29 41.63
C SER A 408 -9.52 -7.91 42.45
N GLU A 409 -9.32 -8.09 43.78
CA GLU A 409 -10.31 -8.73 44.69
C GLU A 409 -11.49 -7.80 45.00
N ARG A 410 -11.24 -6.51 45.15
CA ARG A 410 -12.20 -5.51 45.66
C ARG A 410 -12.73 -4.56 44.60
N GLN A 411 -12.22 -4.66 43.39
CA GLN A 411 -12.51 -3.68 42.34
C GLN A 411 -12.26 -2.23 42.82
N ALA A 412 -11.14 -2.05 43.54
CA ALA A 412 -10.72 -0.79 44.09
C ALA A 412 -9.66 -0.18 43.16
N ASP A 413 -9.71 1.07 42.87
CA ASP A 413 -8.79 1.75 41.96
C ASP A 413 -7.57 2.34 42.69
N LEU A 414 -6.91 1.58 43.56
CA LEU A 414 -5.80 2.09 44.37
C LEU A 414 -4.54 2.35 43.55
N VAL A 415 -4.21 1.42 42.63
CA VAL A 415 -3.03 1.56 41.75
C VAL A 415 -3.25 2.74 40.80
N HIS A 416 -4.44 2.90 40.22
CA HIS A 416 -4.77 4.06 39.40
C HIS A 416 -4.70 5.37 40.20
N THR A 417 -5.28 5.39 41.40
CA THR A 417 -5.24 6.54 42.30
C THR A 417 -3.80 6.93 42.65
N LEU A 418 -2.94 5.95 42.94
CA LEU A 418 -1.52 6.14 43.21
C LEU A 418 -0.79 6.71 41.99
N GLY A 419 -1.04 6.16 40.80
CA GLY A 419 -0.46 6.63 39.55
C GLY A 419 -0.76 8.11 39.29
N VAL A 420 -2.02 8.50 39.34
CA VAL A 420 -2.44 9.91 39.15
C VAL A 420 -1.85 10.81 40.24
N TYR A 421 -1.79 10.34 41.49
CA TYR A 421 -1.16 11.12 42.59
C TYR A 421 0.33 11.38 42.33
N LEU A 422 1.05 10.38 41.86
CA LEU A 422 2.49 10.51 41.54
C LEU A 422 2.72 11.38 40.29
N ASP A 423 1.85 11.27 39.28
CA ASP A 423 1.89 12.11 38.06
C ASP A 423 1.62 13.59 38.37
N GLN A 424 0.77 13.86 39.36
CA GLN A 424 0.52 15.22 39.86
C GLN A 424 1.58 15.72 40.90
N GLY A 425 2.73 15.02 40.95
CA GLY A 425 3.82 15.40 41.87
C GLY A 425 3.46 15.33 43.36
N GLY A 426 2.43 14.56 43.73
CA GLY A 426 1.96 14.44 45.10
C GLY A 426 0.96 15.53 45.52
N ASN A 427 0.41 16.31 44.60
CA ASN A 427 -0.56 17.34 44.85
C ASN A 427 -1.97 16.76 45.05
N TYR A 428 -2.50 16.86 46.26
CA TYR A 428 -3.81 16.31 46.60
C TYR A 428 -4.97 16.99 45.86
N ASP A 429 -4.93 18.29 45.66
CA ASP A 429 -6.03 19.01 45.02
C ASP A 429 -6.09 18.74 43.53
N ALA A 430 -4.92 18.76 42.87
CA ALA A 430 -4.80 18.41 41.44
C ALA A 430 -5.19 16.93 41.20
N THR A 431 -4.78 16.02 42.09
CA THR A 431 -5.14 14.61 41.99
C THR A 431 -6.62 14.36 42.17
N ALA A 432 -7.26 15.01 43.17
CA ALA A 432 -8.67 14.88 43.43
C ALA A 432 -9.51 15.41 42.26
N ALA A 433 -9.09 16.53 41.66
CA ALA A 433 -9.70 17.07 40.45
C ALA A 433 -9.53 16.14 39.24
N ALA A 434 -8.35 15.60 39.02
CA ALA A 434 -8.08 14.70 37.91
C ALA A 434 -8.85 13.36 37.99
N LEU A 435 -9.07 12.87 39.23
CA LEU A 435 -9.84 11.65 39.48
C LEU A 435 -11.35 11.88 39.62
N HIS A 436 -11.80 13.15 39.57
CA HIS A 436 -13.19 13.55 39.84
C HIS A 436 -13.75 13.03 41.17
N ILE A 437 -12.92 12.99 42.25
CA ILE A 437 -13.29 12.53 43.56
C ILE A 437 -13.10 13.63 44.63
N HIS A 438 -13.79 13.51 45.76
CA HIS A 438 -13.56 14.42 46.86
C HIS A 438 -12.20 14.17 47.53
N ARG A 439 -11.58 15.24 48.04
CA ARG A 439 -10.26 15.17 48.70
C ARG A 439 -10.21 14.20 49.90
N SER A 440 -11.31 14.03 50.62
CA SER A 440 -11.41 13.06 51.72
C SER A 440 -11.32 11.61 51.19
N THR A 441 -11.95 11.31 50.06
CA THR A 441 -11.89 10.01 49.41
C THR A 441 -10.46 9.70 48.92
N LEU A 442 -9.79 10.70 48.32
CA LEU A 442 -8.40 10.58 47.93
C LEU A 442 -7.50 10.28 49.14
N ARG A 443 -7.70 11.03 50.26
CA ARG A 443 -6.92 10.79 51.47
C ARG A 443 -7.12 9.38 52.01
N TYR A 444 -8.34 8.89 52.04
CA TYR A 444 -8.63 7.51 52.42
C TYR A 444 -7.96 6.46 51.51
N ARG A 445 -8.06 6.65 50.21
CA ARG A 445 -7.41 5.74 49.25
C ARG A 445 -5.89 5.75 49.40
N LEU A 446 -5.24 6.89 49.52
CA LEU A 446 -3.79 6.99 49.72
C LEU A 446 -3.34 6.45 51.10
N GLN A 447 -4.19 6.58 52.14
CA GLN A 447 -3.93 5.91 53.40
C GLN A 447 -3.98 4.37 53.22
N ARG A 448 -4.96 3.88 52.48
CA ARG A 448 -5.06 2.43 52.18
C ARG A 448 -3.88 1.92 51.36
N VAL A 449 -3.38 2.72 50.42
CA VAL A 449 -2.12 2.42 49.70
C VAL A 449 -0.98 2.22 50.67
N ARG A 450 -0.76 3.14 51.63
CA ARG A 450 0.32 3.00 52.64
C ARG A 450 0.17 1.76 53.50
N GLU A 451 -1.06 1.47 53.95
CA GLU A 451 -1.35 0.31 54.78
C GLU A 451 -1.05 -1.03 54.08
N LEU A 452 -1.40 -1.12 52.79
CA LEU A 452 -1.25 -2.35 52.03
C LEU A 452 0.18 -2.54 51.50
N SER A 453 0.80 -1.46 51.01
CA SER A 453 2.16 -1.54 50.45
C SER A 453 3.26 -1.46 51.51
N GLY A 454 2.93 -0.95 52.72
CA GLY A 454 3.91 -0.70 53.75
C GLY A 454 4.86 0.50 53.45
N HIS A 455 4.61 1.21 52.36
CA HIS A 455 5.50 2.27 51.87
C HIS A 455 5.04 3.68 52.29
N ASP A 456 5.98 4.50 52.80
CA ASP A 456 5.68 5.89 53.17
C ASP A 456 5.85 6.82 51.97
N LEU A 457 4.73 7.39 51.52
CA LEU A 457 4.69 8.37 50.41
C LEU A 457 5.36 9.72 50.72
N ALA A 458 5.82 9.95 51.95
CA ALA A 458 6.53 11.17 52.32
C ALA A 458 7.97 11.16 51.77
N HIS A 459 8.57 9.98 51.64
CA HIS A 459 9.94 9.82 51.16
C HIS A 459 10.06 9.93 49.63
N THR A 460 11.01 10.68 49.12
CA THR A 460 11.22 10.90 47.69
C THR A 460 11.57 9.63 46.96
N ASP A 461 12.47 8.80 47.49
CA ASP A 461 12.91 7.54 46.87
C ASP A 461 11.75 6.53 46.82
N THR A 462 10.91 6.48 47.86
CA THR A 462 9.70 5.66 47.88
C THR A 462 8.72 6.07 46.78
N ARG A 463 8.47 7.38 46.64
CA ARG A 463 7.63 7.88 45.54
C ARG A 463 8.20 7.57 44.17
N LEU A 464 9.51 7.71 44.00
CA LEU A 464 10.19 7.34 42.74
C LEU A 464 9.98 5.86 42.43
N ASN A 465 10.27 4.97 43.39
CA ASN A 465 10.14 3.54 43.16
C ASN A 465 8.69 3.10 42.90
N LEU A 466 7.73 3.64 43.65
CA LEU A 466 6.30 3.39 43.41
C LEU A 466 5.86 3.90 42.03
N HIS A 467 6.38 5.08 41.61
CA HIS A 467 6.08 5.61 40.27
C HIS A 467 6.65 4.72 39.17
N VAL A 468 7.89 4.25 39.31
CA VAL A 468 8.50 3.29 38.43
C VAL A 468 7.67 1.99 38.38
N ALA A 469 7.28 1.45 39.53
CA ALA A 469 6.50 0.22 39.62
C ALA A 469 5.12 0.36 38.94
N VAL A 470 4.39 1.44 39.17
CA VAL A 470 3.10 1.72 38.51
C VAL A 470 3.29 1.82 37.00
N ARG A 471 4.28 2.57 36.54
CA ARG A 471 4.57 2.72 35.09
C ARG A 471 4.99 1.41 34.44
N ALA A 472 5.78 0.57 35.14
CA ALA A 472 6.18 -0.75 34.67
C ALA A 472 4.99 -1.71 34.57
N ALA A 473 4.09 -1.68 35.56
CA ALA A 473 2.88 -2.49 35.56
C ALA A 473 1.97 -2.19 34.35
N VAL A 474 1.79 -0.91 34.00
CA VAL A 474 0.98 -0.49 32.83
C VAL A 474 1.55 -1.04 31.51
N VAL A 475 2.86 -1.09 31.37
CA VAL A 475 3.51 -1.65 30.15
C VAL A 475 3.42 -3.16 30.13
N ALA A 476 3.43 -3.82 31.30
CA ALA A 476 3.27 -5.26 31.40
C ALA A 476 1.82 -5.70 31.14
N ASP A 477 0.86 -5.01 31.73
CA ASP A 477 -0.57 -5.22 31.55
C ASP A 477 -1.33 -3.87 31.47
N PRO A 478 -1.77 -3.45 30.28
CA PRO A 478 -2.54 -2.21 30.12
C PRO A 478 -3.87 -2.19 30.89
N ALA A 479 -4.41 -3.33 31.28
CA ALA A 479 -5.65 -3.40 32.05
C ALA A 479 -5.49 -2.94 33.52
N VAL A 480 -4.26 -2.78 34.00
CA VAL A 480 -3.95 -2.29 35.37
C VAL A 480 -4.38 -0.83 35.58
N LEU A 481 -4.43 -0.02 34.53
CA LEU A 481 -5.02 1.31 34.57
C LEU A 481 -6.19 1.39 33.57
N PRO A 482 -7.43 1.68 34.03
CA PRO A 482 -8.54 1.89 33.12
C PRO A 482 -8.22 3.08 32.19
N ALA A 483 -8.63 2.96 30.93
CA ALA A 483 -8.50 4.03 29.96
C ALA A 483 -9.18 5.29 30.52
N SER A 484 -8.44 6.37 30.62
CA SER A 484 -8.98 7.67 30.97
C SER A 484 -10.00 8.05 29.91
N GLY A 485 -11.30 8.05 30.25
CA GLY A 485 -12.40 8.41 29.39
C GLY A 485 -12.39 9.90 29.03
#